data_0015ce36eeb08e8178400fc8c9bd1ebe
#
_entry.id   0015ce36eeb08e8178400fc8c9bd1ebe
#
_cell.length_a   1.000
_cell.length_b   1.000
_cell.length_c   1.000
_cell.angle_alpha   90.00
_cell.angle_beta   90.00
_cell.angle_gamma   90.00
#
_symmetry.space_group_name_H-M   'P 1'
#
loop_
_entity.id
_entity.type
_entity.pdbx_description
1 polymer ?
#
loop_
_entity_poly.entity_id
_entity_poly.type
_entity_poly.pdbx_seq_one_letter_code
_entity_poly.pdbx_strand_id
1 'polypeptide(L)'
;METDFQKFLDELRARVSVAEVVGAKVKLVRKGREYMGLCPFHNEKTPSFTVNEAKGFYHCFGCGAHGDIIKFEMEANGLPFMDAVTKLANKAGLRVPQIHKESPEEVQKRSSWYEITELAAAYFEKNLRLTAGREAMAYLARRGFDENIIKKFRLGYAPDNNGLKAWLASKNVSESDMIELGLAVLSEKNGKLYDFFRDRVIIPIMDKRGRVIAFGGRVMGDGQPKYLNSPDTPVFNKRRVLYNLNYARDKAFEKRRIVVCEGYMDVIAQAKYGFDYAVAPLGTALTEEQTRVMSRYA
;
A
#
# COMPACT_ATOMS: atom_id res chain seq x y z
N MET A 1 -3.48 -7.77 11.48
CA MET A 1 -3.35 -6.90 12.68
C MET A 1 -3.68 -5.44 12.38
N GLU A 2 -3.12 -4.82 11.35
CA GLU A 2 -3.51 -3.45 10.94
C GLU A 2 -5.01 -3.30 10.60
N THR A 3 -5.66 -4.37 10.13
CA THR A 3 -7.11 -4.42 9.84
C THR A 3 -7.99 -4.36 11.08
N ASP A 4 -7.62 -5.00 12.17
CA ASP A 4 -8.49 -5.04 13.36
C ASP A 4 -8.42 -3.72 14.10
N PHE A 5 -7.26 -3.07 14.13
CA PHE A 5 -7.14 -1.72 14.67
C PHE A 5 -7.83 -0.68 13.79
N GLN A 6 -7.76 -0.80 12.46
CA GLN A 6 -8.48 0.12 11.56
C GLN A 6 -10.00 -0.05 11.67
N LYS A 7 -10.50 -1.28 11.73
CA LYS A 7 -11.92 -1.55 12.01
C LYS A 7 -12.36 -0.96 13.35
N PHE A 8 -11.53 -1.10 14.36
CA PHE A 8 -11.78 -0.50 15.66
C PHE A 8 -11.83 1.04 15.59
N LEU A 9 -10.92 1.69 14.84
CA LEU A 9 -10.98 3.15 14.65
C LEU A 9 -12.23 3.59 13.89
N ASP A 10 -12.67 2.81 12.91
CA ASP A 10 -13.90 3.09 12.16
C ASP A 10 -15.14 2.89 13.06
N GLU A 11 -15.15 1.86 13.90
CA GLU A 11 -16.20 1.65 14.91
C GLU A 11 -16.22 2.78 15.96
N LEU A 12 -15.05 3.21 16.43
CA LEU A 12 -14.90 4.31 17.36
C LEU A 12 -15.49 5.61 16.80
N ARG A 13 -15.19 5.91 15.52
CA ARG A 13 -15.77 7.08 14.82
C ARG A 13 -17.28 6.98 14.65
N ALA A 14 -17.78 5.78 14.42
CA ALA A 14 -19.23 5.55 14.27
C ALA A 14 -20.01 5.66 15.59
N ARG A 15 -19.37 5.31 16.73
CA ARG A 15 -20.02 5.31 18.03
C ARG A 15 -19.92 6.63 18.79
N VAL A 16 -18.93 7.45 18.49
CA VAL A 16 -18.67 8.70 19.23
C VAL A 16 -19.11 9.90 18.40
N SER A 17 -20.06 10.68 18.93
CA SER A 17 -20.54 11.89 18.30
C SER A 17 -19.44 12.96 18.24
N VAL A 18 -19.20 13.50 17.05
CA VAL A 18 -18.22 14.59 16.88
C VAL A 18 -18.72 15.88 17.55
N ALA A 19 -20.02 16.15 17.53
CA ALA A 19 -20.59 17.31 18.21
C ALA A 19 -20.44 17.21 19.73
N GLU A 20 -20.54 16.01 20.30
CA GLU A 20 -20.35 15.79 21.74
C GLU A 20 -18.88 15.94 22.17
N VAL A 21 -17.93 15.46 21.35
CA VAL A 21 -16.49 15.60 21.63
C VAL A 21 -16.08 17.07 21.54
N VAL A 22 -16.47 17.74 20.47
CA VAL A 22 -16.16 19.15 20.26
C VAL A 22 -16.88 20.04 21.28
N GLY A 23 -18.14 19.72 21.57
CA GLY A 23 -18.99 20.47 22.51
C GLY A 23 -18.48 20.48 23.95
N ALA A 24 -17.59 19.54 24.30
CA ALA A 24 -16.89 19.57 25.59
C ALA A 24 -15.95 20.79 25.75
N LYS A 25 -15.50 21.41 24.65
CA LYS A 25 -14.59 22.57 24.65
C LYS A 25 -15.15 23.79 23.93
N VAL A 26 -16.03 23.60 22.96
CA VAL A 26 -16.57 24.68 22.12
C VAL A 26 -18.06 24.78 22.34
N LYS A 27 -18.53 26.00 22.67
CA LYS A 27 -19.97 26.25 22.71
C LYS A 27 -20.55 26.18 21.32
N LEU A 28 -21.19 25.06 21.01
CA LEU A 28 -21.80 24.79 19.73
C LEU A 28 -23.26 25.26 19.69
N VAL A 29 -23.64 25.93 18.62
CA VAL A 29 -25.01 26.32 18.30
C VAL A 29 -25.43 25.63 17.02
N ARG A 30 -26.61 24.99 17.03
CA ARG A 30 -27.11 24.29 15.86
C ARG A 30 -27.58 25.29 14.80
N LYS A 31 -27.08 25.11 13.57
CA LYS A 31 -27.51 25.86 12.38
C LYS A 31 -27.87 24.86 11.26
N GLY A 32 -29.15 24.58 11.11
CA GLY A 32 -29.66 23.62 10.14
C GLY A 32 -29.19 22.19 10.45
N ARG A 33 -28.37 21.62 9.55
CA ARG A 33 -27.80 20.26 9.66
C ARG A 33 -26.45 20.22 10.34
N GLU A 34 -25.86 21.37 10.67
CA GLU A 34 -24.52 21.47 11.25
C GLU A 34 -24.55 22.26 12.57
N TYR A 35 -23.46 22.17 13.31
CA TYR A 35 -23.23 23.01 14.47
C TYR A 35 -22.14 24.02 14.16
N MET A 36 -22.24 25.22 14.77
CA MET A 36 -21.24 26.28 14.63
C MET A 36 -20.80 26.78 16.01
N GLY A 37 -19.54 27.20 16.09
CA GLY A 37 -18.96 27.79 17.29
C GLY A 37 -17.73 28.63 16.98
N LEU A 38 -17.12 29.22 18.01
CA LEU A 38 -15.81 29.85 17.90
C LEU A 38 -14.72 28.78 17.84
N CYS A 39 -13.74 28.98 16.97
CA CYS A 39 -12.66 28.02 16.77
C CYS A 39 -11.77 27.90 18.03
N PRO A 40 -11.46 26.69 18.51
CA PRO A 40 -10.56 26.53 19.64
C PRO A 40 -9.07 26.63 19.25
N PHE A 41 -8.75 26.70 17.96
CA PHE A 41 -7.38 26.66 17.43
C PHE A 41 -6.86 28.04 17.00
N HIS A 42 -7.71 29.06 16.90
CA HIS A 42 -7.32 30.44 16.64
C HIS A 42 -8.32 31.43 17.28
N ASN A 43 -7.89 32.64 17.51
CA ASN A 43 -8.75 33.69 18.10
C ASN A 43 -9.66 34.30 17.03
N GLU A 44 -10.97 34.27 17.25
CA GLU A 44 -11.97 34.90 16.41
C GLU A 44 -13.14 35.45 17.20
N LYS A 45 -13.84 36.44 16.67
CA LYS A 45 -15.03 37.03 17.29
C LYS A 45 -16.34 36.56 16.67
N THR A 46 -16.27 36.07 15.44
CA THR A 46 -17.40 35.56 14.66
C THR A 46 -17.20 34.05 14.44
N PRO A 47 -18.24 33.21 14.67
CA PRO A 47 -18.11 31.78 14.53
C PRO A 47 -17.77 31.37 13.07
N SER A 48 -16.63 30.69 12.89
CA SER A 48 -16.20 30.10 11.62
C SER A 48 -15.93 28.61 11.71
N PHE A 49 -16.07 28.05 12.91
CA PHE A 49 -15.85 26.63 13.16
C PHE A 49 -17.16 25.85 13.03
N THR A 50 -17.19 24.88 12.14
CA THR A 50 -18.35 24.05 11.85
C THR A 50 -18.11 22.60 12.22
N VAL A 51 -19.18 21.92 12.67
CA VAL A 51 -19.19 20.49 12.97
C VAL A 51 -20.32 19.84 12.22
N ASN A 52 -20.00 18.86 11.38
CA ASN A 52 -20.97 18.07 10.63
C ASN A 52 -21.08 16.67 11.26
N GLU A 53 -22.15 16.45 12.02
CA GLU A 53 -22.39 15.19 12.72
C GLU A 53 -22.56 14.01 11.76
N ALA A 54 -23.33 14.19 10.68
CA ALA A 54 -23.62 13.13 9.73
C ALA A 54 -22.38 12.63 8.98
N LYS A 55 -21.38 13.51 8.81
CA LYS A 55 -20.11 13.19 8.16
C LYS A 55 -18.98 12.90 9.15
N GLY A 56 -19.20 13.10 10.45
CA GLY A 56 -18.22 12.81 11.50
C GLY A 56 -16.98 13.69 11.50
N PHE A 57 -17.07 14.96 11.05
CA PHE A 57 -15.91 15.84 10.99
C PHE A 57 -16.20 17.29 11.42
N TYR A 58 -15.13 18.02 11.77
CA TYR A 58 -15.15 19.46 11.96
C TYR A 58 -14.29 20.18 10.90
N HIS A 59 -14.63 21.43 10.64
CA HIS A 59 -13.86 22.32 9.76
C HIS A 59 -13.96 23.77 10.23
N CYS A 60 -12.85 24.46 10.29
CA CYS A 60 -12.78 25.90 10.53
C CYS A 60 -12.52 26.66 9.22
N PHE A 61 -13.44 27.51 8.81
CA PHE A 61 -13.28 28.35 7.62
C PHE A 61 -12.34 29.55 7.85
N GLY A 62 -11.98 29.85 9.09
CA GLY A 62 -11.04 30.91 9.44
C GLY A 62 -9.57 30.49 9.32
N CYS A 63 -9.19 29.39 9.98
CA CYS A 63 -7.80 28.94 10.01
C CYS A 63 -7.53 27.64 9.22
N GLY A 64 -8.56 27.00 8.62
CA GLY A 64 -8.43 25.77 7.89
C GLY A 64 -8.27 24.50 8.75
N ALA A 65 -8.30 24.58 10.07
CA ALA A 65 -8.25 23.42 10.96
C ALA A 65 -9.44 22.49 10.66
N HIS A 66 -9.17 21.20 10.46
CA HIS A 66 -10.20 20.20 10.15
C HIS A 66 -9.78 18.81 10.60
N GLY A 67 -10.74 17.94 10.84
CA GLY A 67 -10.48 16.56 11.22
C GLY A 67 -11.68 15.83 11.81
N ASP A 68 -11.43 14.60 12.29
CA ASP A 68 -12.37 13.76 13.01
C ASP A 68 -12.23 13.94 14.54
N ILE A 69 -12.96 13.12 15.30
CA ILE A 69 -12.92 13.12 16.77
C ILE A 69 -11.51 12.89 17.35
N ILE A 70 -10.72 12.01 16.68
CA ILE A 70 -9.38 11.66 17.15
C ILE A 70 -8.45 12.86 16.97
N LYS A 71 -8.48 13.45 15.75
CA LYS A 71 -7.66 14.63 15.46
C LYS A 71 -8.04 15.81 16.35
N PHE A 72 -9.34 16.00 16.64
CA PHE A 72 -9.77 17.03 17.58
C PHE A 72 -9.20 16.82 18.97
N GLU A 73 -9.28 15.60 19.53
CA GLU A 73 -8.71 15.28 20.83
C GLU A 73 -7.19 15.47 20.88
N MET A 74 -6.49 15.13 19.81
CA MET A 74 -5.04 15.36 19.71
C MET A 74 -4.70 16.86 19.75
N GLU A 75 -5.34 17.65 18.90
CA GLU A 75 -5.01 19.07 18.72
C GLU A 75 -5.54 19.93 19.88
N ALA A 76 -6.78 19.70 20.32
CA ALA A 76 -7.44 20.50 21.35
C ALA A 76 -6.96 20.18 22.79
N ASN A 77 -6.42 18.98 23.03
CA ASN A 77 -5.94 18.52 24.34
C ASN A 77 -4.42 18.26 24.36
N GLY A 78 -3.71 18.43 23.23
CA GLY A 78 -2.28 18.13 23.15
C GLY A 78 -1.95 16.64 23.36
N LEU A 79 -2.88 15.73 23.06
CA LEU A 79 -2.71 14.31 23.34
C LEU A 79 -1.98 13.60 22.20
N PRO A 80 -1.07 12.67 22.51
CA PRO A 80 -0.59 11.70 21.54
C PRO A 80 -1.75 10.87 20.97
N PHE A 81 -1.58 10.37 19.74
CA PHE A 81 -2.63 9.62 19.01
C PHE A 81 -3.26 8.49 19.84
N MET A 82 -2.44 7.64 20.46
CA MET A 82 -2.94 6.50 21.24
C MET A 82 -3.68 6.92 22.52
N ASP A 83 -3.29 8.04 23.12
CA ASP A 83 -3.94 8.58 24.32
C ASP A 83 -5.32 9.17 23.94
N ALA A 84 -5.40 9.88 22.81
CA ALA A 84 -6.66 10.35 22.25
C ALA A 84 -7.61 9.19 21.92
N VAL A 85 -7.10 8.15 21.25
CA VAL A 85 -7.85 6.92 20.95
C VAL A 85 -8.33 6.23 22.22
N THR A 86 -7.47 6.06 23.22
CA THR A 86 -7.82 5.41 24.49
C THR A 86 -8.89 6.20 25.26
N LYS A 87 -8.78 7.52 25.29
CA LYS A 87 -9.76 8.40 25.92
C LYS A 87 -11.14 8.26 25.27
N LEU A 88 -11.18 8.31 23.94
CA LEU A 88 -12.43 8.17 23.19
C LEU A 88 -13.02 6.74 23.29
N ALA A 89 -12.17 5.72 23.31
CA ALA A 89 -12.59 4.32 23.48
C ALA A 89 -13.23 4.10 24.85
N ASN A 90 -12.64 4.63 25.90
CA ASN A 90 -13.21 4.57 27.25
C ASN A 90 -14.58 5.26 27.32
N LYS A 91 -14.74 6.41 26.63
CA LYS A 91 -16.02 7.11 26.53
C LYS A 91 -17.07 6.28 25.78
N ALA A 92 -16.66 5.55 24.75
CA ALA A 92 -17.53 4.69 23.93
C ALA A 92 -17.79 3.30 24.54
N GLY A 93 -17.19 2.96 25.69
CA GLY A 93 -17.24 1.60 26.25
C GLY A 93 -16.55 0.54 25.40
N LEU A 94 -15.58 0.96 24.54
CA LEU A 94 -14.81 0.08 23.67
C LEU A 94 -13.47 -0.26 24.31
N ARG A 95 -13.02 -1.50 24.13
CA ARG A 95 -11.66 -1.90 24.49
C ARG A 95 -10.73 -1.63 23.31
N VAL A 96 -9.66 -0.86 23.54
CA VAL A 96 -8.62 -0.65 22.54
C VAL A 96 -7.96 -1.99 22.27
N PRO A 97 -7.94 -2.48 21.00
CA PRO A 97 -7.21 -3.69 20.67
C PRO A 97 -5.74 -3.55 21.03
N GLN A 98 -5.16 -4.59 21.63
CA GLN A 98 -3.72 -4.59 21.87
C GLN A 98 -3.01 -4.51 20.53
N ILE A 99 -2.38 -3.36 20.27
CA ILE A 99 -1.45 -3.26 19.13
C ILE A 99 -0.23 -4.06 19.54
N HIS A 100 -0.02 -5.19 18.87
CA HIS A 100 1.22 -5.94 19.03
C HIS A 100 2.35 -5.01 18.59
N LYS A 101 3.11 -4.48 19.55
CA LYS A 101 4.37 -3.81 19.25
C LYS A 101 5.31 -4.90 18.76
N GLU A 102 5.66 -4.83 17.47
CA GLU A 102 6.66 -5.76 16.92
C GLU A 102 7.91 -5.74 17.80
N SER A 103 8.42 -6.92 18.11
CA SER A 103 9.68 -7.05 18.84
C SER A 103 10.85 -6.52 17.97
N PRO A 104 11.97 -6.13 18.57
CA PRO A 104 13.16 -5.75 17.79
C PRO A 104 13.56 -6.82 16.79
N GLU A 105 13.41 -8.11 17.14
CA GLU A 105 13.70 -9.23 16.25
C GLU A 105 12.74 -9.30 15.06
N GLU A 106 11.44 -9.09 15.27
CA GLU A 106 10.44 -9.02 14.19
C GLU A 106 10.69 -7.84 13.25
N VAL A 107 11.06 -6.69 13.78
CA VAL A 107 11.45 -5.51 12.99
C VAL A 107 12.70 -5.81 12.16
N GLN A 108 13.72 -6.43 12.77
CA GLN A 108 14.96 -6.83 12.09
C GLN A 108 14.69 -7.87 11.00
N LYS A 109 13.90 -8.89 11.30
CA LYS A 109 13.50 -9.93 10.33
C LYS A 109 12.74 -9.31 9.15
N ARG A 110 11.79 -8.42 9.42
CA ARG A 110 11.08 -7.71 8.35
C ARG A 110 12.00 -6.82 7.52
N SER A 111 13.00 -6.17 8.12
CA SER A 111 14.00 -5.41 7.37
C SER A 111 14.79 -6.30 6.43
N SER A 112 15.24 -7.47 6.89
CA SER A 112 15.96 -8.44 6.06
C SER A 112 15.10 -8.94 4.87
N TRP A 113 13.80 -9.12 5.04
CA TRP A 113 12.91 -9.51 3.95
C TRP A 113 12.85 -8.48 2.81
N TYR A 114 12.86 -7.17 3.13
CA TYR A 114 12.95 -6.13 2.09
C TYR A 114 14.31 -6.15 1.36
N GLU A 115 15.39 -6.46 2.07
CA GLU A 115 16.71 -6.61 1.45
C GLU A 115 16.76 -7.82 0.52
N ILE A 116 16.15 -8.95 0.93
CA ILE A 116 16.07 -10.17 0.10
C ILE A 116 15.24 -9.92 -1.17
N THR A 117 14.08 -9.27 -1.06
CA THR A 117 13.27 -8.96 -2.24
C THR A 117 13.95 -7.96 -3.17
N GLU A 118 14.75 -7.02 -2.63
CA GLU A 118 15.56 -6.11 -3.42
C GLU A 118 16.71 -6.85 -4.15
N LEU A 119 17.38 -7.80 -3.50
CA LEU A 119 18.36 -8.68 -4.14
C LEU A 119 17.73 -9.46 -5.30
N ALA A 120 16.53 -10.02 -5.09
CA ALA A 120 15.82 -10.74 -6.14
C ALA A 120 15.46 -9.82 -7.32
N ALA A 121 15.00 -8.58 -7.06
CA ALA A 121 14.74 -7.60 -8.10
C ALA A 121 16.00 -7.29 -8.92
N ALA A 122 17.12 -7.02 -8.25
CA ALA A 122 18.39 -6.74 -8.90
C ALA A 122 18.87 -7.93 -9.76
N TYR A 123 18.65 -9.17 -9.29
CA TYR A 123 18.93 -10.37 -10.08
C TYR A 123 18.11 -10.41 -11.38
N PHE A 124 16.80 -10.17 -11.30
CA PHE A 124 15.92 -10.19 -12.48
C PHE A 124 16.24 -9.04 -13.45
N GLU A 125 16.48 -7.83 -12.93
CA GLU A 125 16.88 -6.67 -13.75
C GLU A 125 18.18 -6.93 -14.52
N LYS A 126 19.16 -7.56 -13.87
CA LYS A 126 20.42 -7.98 -14.50
C LYS A 126 20.17 -9.00 -15.61
N ASN A 127 19.38 -10.05 -15.33
CA ASN A 127 19.13 -11.12 -16.30
C ASN A 127 18.38 -10.63 -17.54
N LEU A 128 17.53 -9.63 -17.46
CA LEU A 128 16.87 -9.02 -18.60
C LEU A 128 17.89 -8.44 -19.60
N ARG A 129 19.05 -7.97 -19.15
CA ARG A 129 20.11 -7.37 -19.97
C ARG A 129 21.17 -8.36 -20.44
N LEU A 130 21.12 -9.59 -19.96
CA LEU A 130 22.01 -10.67 -20.39
C LEU A 130 21.45 -11.41 -21.60
N THR A 131 22.25 -12.31 -22.18
CA THR A 131 21.85 -13.15 -23.32
C THR A 131 20.55 -13.93 -23.04
N ALA A 132 20.37 -14.43 -21.81
CA ALA A 132 19.17 -15.13 -21.39
C ALA A 132 17.88 -14.28 -21.49
N GLY A 133 17.98 -12.97 -21.33
CA GLY A 133 16.86 -12.03 -21.37
C GLY A 133 16.55 -11.45 -22.75
N ARG A 134 17.27 -11.85 -23.82
CA ARG A 134 17.13 -11.26 -25.16
C ARG A 134 15.70 -11.31 -25.69
N GLU A 135 15.02 -12.44 -25.56
CA GLU A 135 13.64 -12.60 -26.02
C GLU A 135 12.65 -11.75 -25.17
N ALA A 136 12.87 -11.70 -23.86
CA ALA A 136 12.10 -10.86 -22.95
C ALA A 136 12.26 -9.38 -23.30
N MET A 137 13.49 -8.93 -23.57
CA MET A 137 13.77 -7.56 -24.02
C MET A 137 13.08 -7.26 -25.36
N ALA A 138 13.16 -8.17 -26.34
CA ALA A 138 12.49 -8.03 -27.62
C ALA A 138 10.96 -7.98 -27.45
N TYR A 139 10.40 -8.77 -26.54
CA TYR A 139 8.97 -8.72 -26.20
C TYR A 139 8.57 -7.34 -25.63
N LEU A 140 9.34 -6.79 -24.70
CA LEU A 140 9.08 -5.46 -24.13
C LEU A 140 9.19 -4.37 -25.20
N ALA A 141 10.20 -4.45 -26.07
CA ALA A 141 10.37 -3.54 -27.20
C ALA A 141 9.18 -3.58 -28.18
N ARG A 142 8.67 -4.77 -28.53
CA ARG A 142 7.45 -4.91 -29.37
C ARG A 142 6.21 -4.28 -28.73
N ARG A 143 6.14 -4.21 -27.40
CA ARG A 143 5.11 -3.47 -26.66
C ARG A 143 5.37 -1.97 -26.59
N GLY A 144 6.47 -1.50 -27.17
CA GLY A 144 6.87 -0.12 -27.20
C GLY A 144 7.40 0.39 -25.87
N PHE A 145 7.90 -0.50 -25.00
CA PHE A 145 8.56 -0.12 -23.75
C PHE A 145 10.03 0.10 -24.03
N ASP A 146 10.44 1.35 -23.92
CA ASP A 146 11.83 1.78 -24.06
C ASP A 146 12.63 1.54 -22.77
N GLU A 147 13.94 1.83 -22.81
CA GLU A 147 14.83 1.64 -21.66
C GLU A 147 14.42 2.51 -20.45
N ASN A 148 13.83 3.70 -20.66
CA ASN A 148 13.38 4.56 -19.58
C ASN A 148 12.19 3.93 -18.83
N ILE A 149 11.23 3.38 -19.57
CA ILE A 149 10.09 2.65 -19.01
C ILE A 149 10.57 1.38 -18.30
N ILE A 150 11.44 0.59 -18.93
CA ILE A 150 12.01 -0.62 -18.34
C ILE A 150 12.71 -0.30 -17.02
N LYS A 151 13.50 0.75 -16.97
CA LYS A 151 14.20 1.21 -15.77
C LYS A 151 13.25 1.78 -14.72
N LYS A 152 12.28 2.63 -15.11
CA LYS A 152 11.30 3.23 -14.19
C LYS A 152 10.51 2.16 -13.45
N PHE A 153 10.04 1.14 -14.16
CA PHE A 153 9.25 0.04 -13.58
C PHE A 153 10.11 -1.13 -13.11
N ARG A 154 11.45 -1.03 -13.25
CA ARG A 154 12.41 -2.05 -12.79
C ARG A 154 12.13 -3.43 -13.39
N LEU A 155 11.71 -3.48 -14.66
CA LEU A 155 11.35 -4.72 -15.32
C LEU A 155 12.56 -5.66 -15.41
N GLY A 156 12.30 -6.94 -15.18
CA GLY A 156 13.33 -7.98 -15.14
C GLY A 156 12.96 -9.22 -15.94
N TYR A 157 13.83 -10.21 -15.88
CA TYR A 157 13.59 -11.53 -16.46
C TYR A 157 14.05 -12.64 -15.49
N ALA A 158 13.22 -13.63 -15.31
CA ALA A 158 13.52 -14.86 -14.58
C ALA A 158 13.85 -15.98 -15.58
N PRO A 159 15.12 -16.39 -15.70
CA PRO A 159 15.49 -17.53 -16.53
C PRO A 159 14.95 -18.87 -15.99
N ASP A 160 14.80 -19.88 -16.84
CA ASP A 160 14.39 -21.24 -16.43
C ASP A 160 15.60 -22.11 -16.07
N ASN A 161 16.38 -21.69 -15.07
CA ASN A 161 17.62 -22.38 -14.69
C ASN A 161 17.83 -22.50 -13.16
N ASN A 162 16.84 -22.17 -12.36
CA ASN A 162 16.97 -22.10 -10.88
C ASN A 162 18.13 -21.21 -10.37
N GLY A 163 18.46 -20.18 -11.13
CA GLY A 163 19.59 -19.31 -10.84
C GLY A 163 19.34 -18.30 -9.73
N LEU A 164 18.08 -17.91 -9.47
CA LEU A 164 17.74 -17.01 -8.38
C LEU A 164 18.09 -17.64 -7.04
N LYS A 165 17.68 -18.90 -6.82
CA LYS A 165 17.98 -19.64 -5.61
C LYS A 165 19.50 -19.70 -5.34
N ALA A 166 20.29 -20.04 -6.37
CA ALA A 166 21.74 -20.09 -6.26
C ALA A 166 22.34 -18.72 -5.96
N TRP A 167 21.82 -17.68 -6.60
CA TRP A 167 22.22 -16.29 -6.36
C TRP A 167 21.95 -15.84 -4.93
N LEU A 168 20.74 -16.08 -4.43
CA LEU A 168 20.35 -15.70 -3.06
C LEU A 168 21.14 -16.49 -2.02
N ALA A 169 21.38 -17.79 -2.23
CA ALA A 169 22.25 -18.60 -1.37
C ALA A 169 23.68 -18.03 -1.28
N SER A 170 24.22 -17.52 -2.40
CA SER A 170 25.55 -16.85 -2.41
C SER A 170 25.57 -15.53 -1.61
N LYS A 171 24.40 -15.00 -1.25
CA LYS A 171 24.20 -13.82 -0.40
C LYS A 171 23.80 -14.17 1.03
N ASN A 172 23.97 -15.43 1.44
CA ASN A 172 23.62 -15.98 2.75
C ASN A 172 22.11 -15.89 3.07
N VAL A 173 21.24 -15.87 2.05
CA VAL A 173 19.79 -15.97 2.24
C VAL A 173 19.39 -17.41 2.48
N SER A 174 18.62 -17.67 3.54
CA SER A 174 18.17 -19.03 3.88
C SER A 174 17.09 -19.53 2.91
N GLU A 175 17.01 -20.86 2.72
CA GLU A 175 15.92 -21.48 1.95
C GLU A 175 14.55 -21.19 2.56
N SER A 176 14.46 -21.11 3.88
CA SER A 176 13.23 -20.74 4.61
C SER A 176 12.75 -19.35 4.21
N ASP A 177 13.64 -18.34 4.18
CA ASP A 177 13.28 -16.98 3.77
C ASP A 177 12.88 -16.92 2.29
N MET A 178 13.55 -17.68 1.42
CA MET A 178 13.18 -17.76 0.00
C MET A 178 11.76 -18.31 -0.18
N ILE A 179 11.38 -19.32 0.59
CA ILE A 179 10.03 -19.91 0.57
C ILE A 179 9.02 -18.91 1.16
N GLU A 180 9.32 -18.34 2.33
CA GLU A 180 8.44 -17.43 3.05
C GLU A 180 8.12 -16.18 2.22
N LEU A 181 9.06 -15.72 1.39
CA LEU A 181 8.90 -14.59 0.47
C LEU A 181 8.34 -14.99 -0.91
N GLY A 182 8.02 -16.26 -1.13
CA GLY A 182 7.49 -16.73 -2.41
C GLY A 182 8.47 -16.58 -3.57
N LEU A 183 9.78 -16.62 -3.30
CA LEU A 183 10.84 -16.59 -4.31
C LEU A 183 11.22 -17.99 -4.78
N ALA A 184 11.03 -18.98 -3.92
CA ALA A 184 11.25 -20.38 -4.22
C ALA A 184 10.09 -21.24 -3.69
N VAL A 185 9.96 -22.46 -4.22
CA VAL A 185 8.93 -23.42 -3.86
C VAL A 185 9.51 -24.82 -3.77
N LEU A 186 9.06 -25.59 -2.78
CA LEU A 186 9.38 -27.00 -2.67
C LEU A 186 8.49 -27.83 -3.61
N SER A 187 9.10 -28.70 -4.39
CA SER A 187 8.35 -29.64 -5.21
C SER A 187 7.77 -30.76 -4.34
N GLU A 188 6.48 -30.95 -4.41
CA GLU A 188 5.79 -32.07 -3.74
C GLU A 188 6.27 -33.45 -4.23
N LYS A 189 6.77 -33.54 -5.48
CA LYS A 189 7.20 -34.80 -6.09
C LYS A 189 8.55 -35.30 -5.58
N ASN A 190 9.48 -34.42 -5.25
CA ASN A 190 10.86 -34.82 -4.96
C ASN A 190 11.53 -34.02 -3.84
N GLY A 191 10.79 -33.12 -3.16
CA GLY A 191 11.28 -32.29 -2.06
C GLY A 191 12.38 -31.29 -2.45
N LYS A 192 12.66 -31.11 -3.76
CA LYS A 192 13.69 -30.15 -4.20
C LYS A 192 13.12 -28.73 -4.25
N LEU A 193 13.97 -27.78 -3.94
CA LEU A 193 13.65 -26.35 -4.02
C LEU A 193 13.88 -25.85 -5.45
N TYR A 194 12.89 -25.12 -5.99
CA TYR A 194 12.92 -24.49 -7.32
C TYR A 194 12.60 -23.02 -7.23
N ASP A 195 13.12 -22.23 -8.17
CA ASP A 195 12.72 -20.83 -8.33
C ASP A 195 11.22 -20.77 -8.64
N PHE A 196 10.48 -19.88 -7.96
CA PHE A 196 9.04 -19.72 -8.14
C PHE A 196 8.70 -19.15 -9.52
N PHE A 197 9.48 -18.17 -9.98
CA PHE A 197 9.37 -17.59 -11.31
C PHE A 197 10.40 -18.21 -12.23
N ARG A 198 9.94 -18.71 -13.38
CA ARG A 198 10.77 -19.34 -14.41
C ARG A 198 10.25 -18.99 -15.78
N ASP A 199 11.13 -18.64 -16.71
CA ASP A 199 10.82 -18.19 -18.07
C ASP A 199 9.72 -17.10 -18.10
N ARG A 200 9.95 -16.01 -17.34
CA ARG A 200 8.97 -14.94 -17.22
C ARG A 200 9.62 -13.56 -17.23
N VAL A 201 8.97 -12.63 -17.94
CA VAL A 201 9.19 -11.20 -17.68
C VAL A 201 8.71 -10.90 -16.27
N ILE A 202 9.54 -10.27 -15.49
CA ILE A 202 9.26 -9.94 -14.07
C ILE A 202 8.91 -8.47 -13.94
N ILE A 203 7.83 -8.23 -13.20
CA ILE A 203 7.30 -6.92 -12.85
C ILE A 203 7.35 -6.80 -11.33
N PRO A 204 8.29 -6.03 -10.76
CA PRO A 204 8.34 -5.82 -9.32
C PRO A 204 7.12 -5.07 -8.82
N ILE A 205 6.59 -5.51 -7.68
CA ILE A 205 5.48 -4.87 -6.97
C ILE A 205 6.09 -4.13 -5.77
N MET A 206 5.80 -2.84 -5.65
CA MET A 206 6.38 -1.99 -4.62
C MET A 206 5.34 -1.52 -3.63
N ASP A 207 5.77 -1.31 -2.39
CA ASP A 207 4.97 -0.65 -1.37
C ASP A 207 4.94 0.89 -1.60
N LYS A 208 4.19 1.62 -0.79
CA LYS A 208 4.07 3.08 -0.86
C LYS A 208 5.39 3.83 -0.69
N ARG A 209 6.41 3.19 -0.12
CA ARG A 209 7.76 3.75 0.07
C ARG A 209 8.71 3.41 -1.08
N GLY A 210 8.23 2.65 -2.08
CA GLY A 210 9.04 2.22 -3.22
C GLY A 210 9.92 1.00 -2.95
N ARG A 211 9.73 0.28 -1.83
CA ARG A 211 10.45 -0.96 -1.53
C ARG A 211 9.78 -2.11 -2.28
N VAL A 212 10.57 -2.98 -2.88
CA VAL A 212 10.05 -4.19 -3.51
C VAL A 212 9.48 -5.12 -2.43
N ILE A 213 8.26 -5.60 -2.62
CA ILE A 213 7.55 -6.48 -1.67
C ILE A 213 7.07 -7.78 -2.30
N ALA A 214 6.99 -7.84 -3.63
CA ALA A 214 6.52 -9.00 -4.37
C ALA A 214 6.85 -8.85 -5.88
N PHE A 215 6.44 -9.84 -6.65
CA PHE A 215 6.64 -9.86 -8.10
C PHE A 215 5.40 -10.37 -8.83
N GLY A 216 5.16 -9.81 -10.01
CA GLY A 216 4.34 -10.40 -11.06
C GLY A 216 5.24 -10.99 -12.14
N GLY A 217 4.87 -12.14 -12.70
CA GLY A 217 5.60 -12.78 -13.78
C GLY A 217 4.73 -13.07 -14.97
N ARG A 218 5.05 -12.53 -16.14
CA ARG A 218 4.38 -12.85 -17.42
C ARG A 218 5.19 -13.88 -18.17
N VAL A 219 4.61 -15.05 -18.49
CA VAL A 219 5.29 -16.12 -19.23
C VAL A 219 5.68 -15.67 -20.65
N MET A 220 6.83 -16.14 -21.14
CA MET A 220 7.35 -15.75 -22.46
C MET A 220 6.68 -16.48 -23.61
N GLY A 221 6.41 -17.77 -23.48
CA GLY A 221 5.74 -18.61 -24.49
C GLY A 221 4.26 -18.85 -24.15
N ASP A 222 3.79 -20.04 -24.53
CA ASP A 222 2.41 -20.51 -24.35
C ASP A 222 2.17 -21.17 -22.99
N GLY A 223 3.11 -21.02 -22.06
CA GLY A 223 3.05 -21.57 -20.71
C GLY A 223 1.87 -21.00 -19.90
N GLN A 224 1.36 -21.80 -18.98
CA GLN A 224 0.28 -21.41 -18.07
C GLN A 224 0.79 -21.35 -16.62
N PRO A 225 0.24 -20.45 -15.79
CA PRO A 225 -0.67 -19.36 -16.13
C PRO A 225 0.05 -18.23 -16.89
N LYS A 226 -0.66 -17.49 -17.75
CA LYS A 226 -0.11 -16.35 -18.50
C LYS A 226 0.51 -15.30 -17.58
N TYR A 227 -0.14 -14.99 -16.47
CA TYR A 227 0.39 -14.17 -15.38
C TYR A 227 0.43 -14.97 -14.09
N LEU A 228 1.54 -14.89 -13.39
CA LEU A 228 1.79 -15.51 -12.10
C LEU A 228 2.19 -14.40 -11.11
N ASN A 229 1.53 -14.32 -9.96
CA ASN A 229 1.88 -13.38 -8.90
C ASN A 229 2.50 -14.11 -7.73
N SER A 230 3.39 -13.44 -6.98
CA SER A 230 3.82 -13.93 -5.68
C SER A 230 2.62 -14.35 -4.83
N PRO A 231 2.72 -15.39 -4.01
CA PRO A 231 1.73 -15.67 -2.96
C PRO A 231 1.65 -14.50 -1.96
N ASP A 232 0.67 -14.51 -1.07
CA ASP A 232 0.69 -13.63 0.09
C ASP A 232 1.88 -13.98 0.98
N THR A 233 2.60 -12.97 1.46
CA THR A 233 3.82 -13.13 2.27
C THR A 233 3.75 -12.18 3.48
N PRO A 234 4.67 -12.27 4.45
CA PRO A 234 4.70 -11.32 5.57
C PRO A 234 4.80 -9.85 5.18
N VAL A 235 5.35 -9.55 4.00
CA VAL A 235 5.50 -8.17 3.49
C VAL A 235 4.54 -7.82 2.36
N PHE A 236 3.74 -8.77 1.87
CA PHE A 236 2.85 -8.59 0.72
C PHE A 236 1.48 -9.24 0.92
N ASN A 237 0.42 -8.48 0.66
CA ASN A 237 -0.96 -8.98 0.63
C ASN A 237 -1.69 -8.42 -0.59
N LYS A 238 -2.11 -9.31 -1.50
CA LYS A 238 -2.77 -8.95 -2.78
C LYS A 238 -4.02 -8.11 -2.61
N ARG A 239 -4.77 -8.34 -1.54
CA ARG A 239 -6.06 -7.65 -1.29
C ARG A 239 -5.89 -6.20 -0.88
N ARG A 240 -4.68 -5.76 -0.47
CA ARG A 240 -4.39 -4.42 0.06
C ARG A 240 -3.49 -3.60 -0.81
N VAL A 241 -2.70 -4.25 -1.66
CA VAL A 241 -1.72 -3.59 -2.51
C VAL A 241 -2.34 -3.30 -3.88
N LEU A 242 -2.08 -2.11 -4.38
CA LEU A 242 -2.33 -1.70 -5.76
C LEU A 242 -1.00 -1.53 -6.47
N TYR A 243 -0.86 -2.15 -7.64
CA TYR A 243 0.31 -1.94 -8.49
C TYR A 243 0.45 -0.47 -8.87
N ASN A 244 1.66 0.03 -8.86
CA ASN A 244 2.06 1.39 -9.22
C ASN A 244 1.58 2.50 -8.27
N LEU A 245 0.96 2.21 -7.13
CA LEU A 245 0.48 3.25 -6.22
C LEU A 245 1.61 4.14 -5.67
N ASN A 246 2.82 3.61 -5.54
CA ASN A 246 4.02 4.35 -5.13
C ASN A 246 4.34 5.53 -6.06
N TYR A 247 4.17 5.36 -7.37
CA TYR A 247 4.35 6.44 -8.36
C TYR A 247 3.07 7.23 -8.62
N ALA A 248 1.91 6.57 -8.56
CA ALA A 248 0.64 7.17 -8.95
C ALA A 248 0.06 8.15 -7.92
N ARG A 249 0.31 7.94 -6.62
CA ARG A 249 -0.39 8.63 -5.51
C ARG A 249 -0.29 10.16 -5.57
N ASP A 250 0.89 10.70 -5.82
CA ASP A 250 1.12 12.14 -5.78
C ASP A 250 0.44 12.82 -7.00
N LYS A 251 0.53 12.18 -8.18
CA LYS A 251 -0.17 12.64 -9.39
C LYS A 251 -1.68 12.45 -9.31
N ALA A 252 -2.15 11.36 -8.70
CA ALA A 252 -3.57 11.15 -8.45
C ALA A 252 -4.14 12.23 -7.55
N PHE A 253 -3.44 12.58 -6.47
CA PHE A 253 -3.83 13.65 -5.56
C PHE A 253 -3.86 15.02 -6.26
N GLU A 254 -2.84 15.37 -7.06
CA GLU A 254 -2.79 16.60 -7.85
C GLU A 254 -3.95 16.70 -8.83
N LYS A 255 -4.24 15.60 -9.55
CA LYS A 255 -5.29 15.54 -10.58
C LYS A 255 -6.69 15.28 -10.01
N ARG A 256 -6.81 14.96 -8.72
CA ARG A 256 -8.05 14.52 -8.05
C ARG A 256 -8.74 13.39 -8.78
N ARG A 257 -7.98 12.45 -9.28
CA ARG A 257 -8.46 11.24 -9.95
C ARG A 257 -7.39 10.17 -10.01
N ILE A 258 -7.84 8.92 -10.05
CA ILE A 258 -7.02 7.75 -10.26
C ILE A 258 -7.61 6.92 -11.40
N VAL A 259 -6.77 6.36 -12.25
CA VAL A 259 -7.18 5.44 -13.31
C VAL A 259 -6.94 4.02 -12.83
N VAL A 260 -7.95 3.17 -12.90
CA VAL A 260 -7.83 1.75 -12.56
C VAL A 260 -7.77 0.95 -13.86
N CYS A 261 -6.68 0.21 -14.03
CA CYS A 261 -6.46 -0.70 -15.16
C CYS A 261 -6.66 -2.16 -14.71
N GLU A 262 -6.81 -3.08 -15.65
CA GLU A 262 -6.96 -4.50 -15.36
C GLU A 262 -5.64 -5.15 -14.88
N GLY A 263 -4.49 -4.70 -15.41
CA GLY A 263 -3.21 -5.34 -15.12
C GLY A 263 -1.98 -4.46 -15.28
N TYR A 264 -0.84 -5.07 -15.01
CA TYR A 264 0.48 -4.42 -14.99
C TYR A 264 0.83 -3.73 -16.31
N MET A 265 0.65 -4.43 -17.43
CA MET A 265 1.06 -3.94 -18.73
C MET A 265 0.24 -2.72 -19.16
N ASP A 266 -1.02 -2.68 -18.77
CA ASP A 266 -1.90 -1.54 -19.05
C ASP A 266 -1.45 -0.31 -18.27
N VAL A 267 -1.12 -0.49 -16.97
CA VAL A 267 -0.58 0.59 -16.14
C VAL A 267 0.73 1.13 -16.72
N ILE A 268 1.65 0.24 -17.12
CA ILE A 268 2.93 0.63 -17.71
C ILE A 268 2.72 1.38 -19.04
N ALA A 269 1.76 0.90 -19.86
CA ALA A 269 1.40 1.56 -21.10
C ALA A 269 0.78 2.94 -20.85
N GLN A 270 -0.11 3.09 -19.86
CA GLN A 270 -0.66 4.39 -19.47
C GLN A 270 0.43 5.38 -19.04
N ALA A 271 1.37 4.93 -18.21
CA ALA A 271 2.48 5.77 -17.76
C ALA A 271 3.38 6.25 -18.90
N LYS A 272 3.55 5.43 -19.96
CA LYS A 272 4.27 5.84 -21.18
C LYS A 272 3.63 7.05 -21.86
N TYR A 273 2.30 7.18 -21.79
CA TYR A 273 1.55 8.28 -22.39
C TYR A 273 1.22 9.41 -21.39
N GLY A 274 1.91 9.46 -20.25
CA GLY A 274 1.76 10.53 -19.26
C GLY A 274 0.60 10.36 -18.28
N PHE A 275 -0.09 9.21 -18.28
CA PHE A 275 -1.09 8.86 -17.27
C PHE A 275 -0.44 8.19 -16.06
N ASP A 276 0.48 8.92 -15.40
CA ASP A 276 1.26 8.42 -14.27
C ASP A 276 0.42 8.09 -13.02
N TYR A 277 -0.87 8.43 -13.01
CA TYR A 277 -1.85 8.17 -11.95
C TYR A 277 -2.70 6.90 -12.18
N ALA A 278 -2.22 5.98 -13.02
CA ALA A 278 -2.84 4.68 -13.23
C ALA A 278 -2.34 3.64 -12.22
N VAL A 279 -3.26 2.78 -11.74
CA VAL A 279 -3.00 1.66 -10.84
C VAL A 279 -3.73 0.40 -11.31
N ALA A 280 -3.35 -0.77 -10.81
CA ALA A 280 -4.09 -2.01 -11.07
C ALA A 280 -4.20 -2.89 -9.81
N PRO A 281 -5.28 -3.66 -9.65
CA PRO A 281 -5.33 -4.77 -8.71
C PRO A 281 -4.39 -5.90 -9.17
N LEU A 282 -4.09 -6.84 -8.27
CA LEU A 282 -3.05 -7.85 -8.47
C LEU A 282 -3.65 -9.24 -8.79
N GLY A 283 -4.36 -9.32 -9.93
CA GLY A 283 -4.96 -10.59 -10.39
C GLY A 283 -6.22 -11.01 -9.62
N THR A 284 -6.87 -10.06 -8.95
CA THR A 284 -8.15 -10.23 -8.27
C THR A 284 -9.10 -9.09 -8.65
N ALA A 285 -10.40 -9.27 -8.39
CA ALA A 285 -11.32 -8.14 -8.43
C ALA A 285 -10.87 -7.05 -7.43
N LEU A 286 -11.23 -5.81 -7.73
CA LEU A 286 -10.96 -4.68 -6.85
C LEU A 286 -11.61 -4.89 -5.48
N THR A 287 -10.85 -4.77 -4.40
CA THR A 287 -11.33 -4.97 -3.02
C THR A 287 -11.77 -3.67 -2.37
N GLU A 288 -12.57 -3.77 -1.30
CA GLU A 288 -12.95 -2.59 -0.50
C GLU A 288 -11.72 -1.91 0.11
N GLU A 289 -10.72 -2.68 0.56
CA GLU A 289 -9.49 -2.13 1.10
C GLU A 289 -8.72 -1.31 0.06
N GLN A 290 -8.64 -1.82 -1.17
CA GLN A 290 -8.01 -1.09 -2.29
C GLN A 290 -8.80 0.18 -2.64
N THR A 291 -10.14 0.12 -2.65
CA THR A 291 -11.00 1.28 -2.88
C THR A 291 -10.80 2.35 -1.81
N ARG A 292 -10.76 1.96 -0.53
CA ARG A 292 -10.47 2.89 0.58
C ARG A 292 -9.07 3.52 0.47
N VAL A 293 -8.09 2.78 -0.04
CA VAL A 293 -6.75 3.32 -0.28
C VAL A 293 -6.79 4.37 -1.38
N MET A 294 -7.49 4.10 -2.48
CA MET A 294 -7.62 5.04 -3.62
C MET A 294 -8.35 6.32 -3.24
N SER A 295 -9.45 6.22 -2.48
CA SER A 295 -10.25 7.39 -2.06
C SER A 295 -9.49 8.41 -1.19
N ARG A 296 -8.27 8.10 -0.75
CA ARG A 296 -7.37 9.05 -0.07
C ARG A 296 -6.59 9.94 -1.03
N TYR A 297 -6.56 9.58 -2.32
CA TYR A 297 -5.74 10.24 -3.34
C TYR A 297 -6.57 10.82 -4.50
N ALA A 298 -7.87 10.49 -4.57
CA ALA A 298 -8.77 10.95 -5.65
C ALA A 298 -10.12 11.41 -5.13
#